data_22238e0be13b2a8a0a5364221630998b
#
_entry.id   22238e0be13b2a8a0a5364221630998b
#
_cell.length_a   1.000
_cell.length_b   1.000
_cell.length_c   1.000
_cell.angle_alpha   90.00
_cell.angle_beta   90.00
_cell.angle_gamma   90.00
#
_symmetry.space_group_name_H-M   'P 1'
#
loop_
_entity.id
_entity.type
_entity.pdbx_description
1 polymer ?
#
loop_
_entity_poly.entity_id
_entity_poly.type
_entity_poly.pdbx_seq_one_letter_code
_entity_poly.pdbx_strand_id
1 'polypeptide(L)'
;MWSPFAHADTLAPGQVVRIGPTAGTGTPTADYGIGATDLCEFMEFQTELLQVCGDSFAGQGAGFGNWFSPIALHVDRSSLDSPGGVVYTGVTGVDKPLLADARVPGTSELPAGVVEINRQNYMLVTTTESLVPVSSRLVKAEAAQGLWETVPGSRRDAGYQGGGQSQISGYYDPIPTPDSSTGWVYIVANSFDRSQPVRLFRVPPRQFPDRGKWQAWSAEAGWNRRPTPLWGDRVGEMNIRQIDGKTVLSYFNASTGNMEMRVAADPTGLGTAPVTTVVRAEDWPDPADALPDPADNSLAQPY
;
A
#
# COMPACT_ATOMS: atom_id res chain seq x y z
N MET A 1 24.20 -12.13 -21.38
CA MET A 1 23.29 -12.50 -22.48
C MET A 1 22.05 -13.13 -21.82
N TRP A 2 20.98 -12.39 -21.70
CA TRP A 2 19.72 -12.90 -21.15
C TRP A 2 19.00 -13.68 -22.23
N SER A 3 18.58 -14.90 -21.92
CA SER A 3 17.81 -15.76 -22.82
C SER A 3 16.45 -15.12 -23.11
N PRO A 4 15.91 -15.16 -24.34
CA PRO A 4 14.59 -14.64 -24.62
C PRO A 4 13.56 -15.44 -23.83
N PHE A 5 12.65 -14.72 -23.18
CA PHE A 5 11.60 -15.23 -22.34
C PHE A 5 10.79 -16.33 -23.03
N ALA A 6 10.69 -17.48 -22.38
CA ALA A 6 9.76 -18.53 -22.75
C ALA A 6 8.33 -17.93 -22.73
N HIS A 7 7.49 -18.35 -23.65
CA HIS A 7 6.06 -18.02 -23.66
C HIS A 7 5.49 -18.29 -22.27
N ALA A 8 4.77 -17.29 -21.72
CA ALA A 8 4.07 -17.47 -20.47
C ALA A 8 3.04 -18.59 -20.65
N ASP A 9 3.37 -19.79 -20.25
CA ASP A 9 2.36 -20.80 -19.96
C ASP A 9 1.41 -20.22 -18.93
N THR A 10 0.12 -20.41 -19.11
CA THR A 10 -0.90 -19.97 -18.15
C THR A 10 -0.52 -20.50 -16.78
N LEU A 11 -0.31 -19.60 -15.81
CA LEU A 11 0.04 -19.99 -14.43
C LEU A 11 -1.02 -20.92 -13.88
N ALA A 12 -0.59 -22.01 -13.24
CA ALA A 12 -1.51 -22.86 -12.49
C ALA A 12 -2.04 -22.12 -11.24
N PRO A 13 -3.26 -22.41 -10.77
CA PRO A 13 -3.76 -21.81 -9.55
C PRO A 13 -2.78 -21.98 -8.37
N GLY A 14 -2.43 -20.87 -7.71
CA GLY A 14 -1.45 -20.83 -6.63
C GLY A 14 0.02 -20.78 -7.07
N GLN A 15 0.32 -20.82 -8.36
CA GLN A 15 1.66 -20.64 -8.87
C GLN A 15 2.04 -19.16 -8.81
N VAL A 16 3.26 -18.88 -8.31
CA VAL A 16 3.86 -17.55 -8.25
C VAL A 16 5.12 -17.55 -9.11
N VAL A 17 5.28 -16.53 -9.95
CA VAL A 17 6.46 -16.36 -10.79
C VAL A 17 7.04 -14.98 -10.55
N ARG A 18 8.35 -14.93 -10.24
CA ARG A 18 9.12 -13.68 -10.18
C ARG A 18 9.47 -13.26 -11.60
N ILE A 19 8.99 -12.09 -12.03
CA ILE A 19 9.26 -11.55 -13.36
C ILE A 19 10.61 -10.82 -13.38
N GLY A 20 10.86 -9.95 -12.41
CA GLY A 20 12.11 -9.19 -12.31
C GLY A 20 11.97 -7.96 -11.44
N PRO A 21 13.07 -7.20 -11.24
CA PRO A 21 13.02 -5.93 -10.51
C PRO A 21 12.27 -4.87 -11.30
N THR A 22 11.54 -4.01 -10.62
CA THR A 22 10.83 -2.86 -11.21
C THR A 22 11.63 -1.57 -11.13
N ALA A 23 12.54 -1.45 -10.14
CA ALA A 23 13.41 -0.29 -9.95
C ALA A 23 14.89 -0.68 -10.07
N GLY A 24 15.72 0.25 -10.56
CA GLY A 24 17.15 0.04 -10.77
C GLY A 24 17.59 0.30 -12.21
N THR A 25 18.87 0.06 -12.49
CA THR A 25 19.43 0.20 -13.84
C THR A 25 18.83 -0.83 -14.80
N GLY A 26 18.30 -0.36 -15.94
CA GLY A 26 17.71 -1.21 -16.97
C GLY A 26 16.34 -1.79 -16.59
N THR A 27 15.69 -1.22 -15.58
CA THR A 27 14.35 -1.60 -15.13
C THR A 27 13.30 -0.60 -15.61
N PRO A 28 11.99 -0.90 -15.45
CA PRO A 28 10.92 0.00 -15.90
C PRO A 28 10.97 1.42 -15.31
N THR A 29 11.55 1.64 -14.13
CA THR A 29 11.64 2.98 -13.52
C THR A 29 12.87 3.78 -13.94
N ALA A 30 13.85 3.16 -14.62
CA ALA A 30 15.11 3.80 -14.98
C ALA A 30 14.94 5.04 -15.87
N ASP A 31 14.02 4.99 -16.83
CA ASP A 31 13.75 6.08 -17.77
C ASP A 31 13.11 7.31 -17.08
N TYR A 32 12.62 7.14 -15.87
CA TYR A 32 12.02 8.19 -15.04
C TYR A 32 12.95 8.71 -13.94
N GLY A 33 14.23 8.30 -13.98
CA GLY A 33 15.22 8.74 -13.01
C GLY A 33 15.06 8.16 -11.62
N ILE A 34 14.34 7.04 -11.48
CA ILE A 34 14.15 6.32 -10.22
C ILE A 34 15.03 5.07 -10.25
N GLY A 35 16.09 5.06 -9.44
CA GLY A 35 17.01 3.97 -9.29
C GLY A 35 16.67 3.01 -8.13
N ALA A 36 15.87 3.46 -7.18
CA ALA A 36 15.31 2.64 -6.10
C ALA A 36 13.96 3.22 -5.66
N THR A 37 13.04 2.36 -5.24
CA THR A 37 11.73 2.78 -4.71
C THR A 37 11.19 1.76 -3.73
N ASP A 38 10.33 2.21 -2.80
CA ASP A 38 9.78 1.43 -1.72
C ASP A 38 8.34 1.87 -1.38
N LEU A 39 7.63 1.14 -0.51
CA LEU A 39 6.30 1.45 -0.01
C LEU A 39 5.28 1.70 -1.13
N CYS A 40 5.26 0.83 -2.14
CA CYS A 40 4.41 1.01 -3.31
C CYS A 40 3.04 0.35 -3.15
N GLU A 41 1.98 1.05 -3.55
CA GLU A 41 0.62 0.51 -3.63
C GLU A 41 -0.05 0.94 -4.94
N PHE A 42 -0.73 0.01 -5.62
CA PHE A 42 -1.53 0.33 -6.81
C PHE A 42 -2.83 1.03 -6.42
N MET A 43 -3.19 2.03 -7.21
CA MET A 43 -4.41 2.82 -7.03
C MET A 43 -5.11 3.05 -8.37
N GLU A 44 -6.39 2.72 -8.42
CA GLU A 44 -7.25 3.20 -9.48
C GLU A 44 -7.41 4.72 -9.37
N PHE A 45 -7.19 5.43 -10.46
CA PHE A 45 -7.38 6.88 -10.50
C PHE A 45 -8.20 7.26 -11.74
N GLN A 46 -9.52 7.23 -11.59
CA GLN A 46 -10.47 7.45 -12.69
C GLN A 46 -10.27 6.42 -13.82
N THR A 47 -9.62 6.80 -14.92
CA THR A 47 -9.29 5.93 -16.07
C THR A 47 -7.84 5.48 -16.06
N GLU A 48 -7.02 6.03 -15.18
CA GLU A 48 -5.60 5.71 -15.05
C GLU A 48 -5.37 4.70 -13.93
N LEU A 49 -4.23 4.02 -13.96
CA LEU A 49 -3.72 3.24 -12.86
C LEU A 49 -2.41 3.87 -12.41
N LEU A 50 -2.33 4.19 -11.14
CA LEU A 50 -1.10 4.69 -10.52
C LEU A 50 -0.50 3.62 -9.62
N GLN A 51 0.82 3.59 -9.55
CA GLN A 51 1.53 2.99 -8.43
C GLN A 51 2.12 4.13 -7.60
N VAL A 52 1.54 4.36 -6.43
CA VAL A 52 2.03 5.37 -5.49
C VAL A 52 3.12 4.74 -4.66
N CYS A 53 4.31 5.36 -4.63
CA CYS A 53 5.45 4.86 -3.90
C CYS A 53 5.98 5.90 -2.91
N GLY A 54 6.58 5.42 -1.83
CA GLY A 54 7.32 6.19 -0.84
C GLY A 54 8.79 6.31 -1.19
N ASP A 55 9.64 6.18 -0.24
CA ASP A 55 11.10 6.28 -0.30
C ASP A 55 11.71 5.90 -1.65
N SER A 56 11.69 6.88 -2.57
CA SER A 56 12.19 6.72 -3.93
C SER A 56 13.45 7.54 -4.10
N PHE A 57 14.46 6.98 -4.77
CA PHE A 57 15.78 7.57 -4.90
C PHE A 57 16.24 7.60 -6.35
N ALA A 58 16.94 8.66 -6.74
CA ALA A 58 17.53 8.74 -8.07
C ALA A 58 18.74 7.79 -8.25
N GLY A 59 19.41 7.42 -7.17
CA GLY A 59 20.55 6.47 -7.16
C GLY A 59 20.11 5.02 -7.08
N GLN A 60 21.08 4.12 -7.23
CA GLN A 60 20.88 2.67 -7.30
C GLN A 60 20.79 2.01 -5.91
N GLY A 61 19.92 2.54 -5.03
CA GLY A 61 19.71 2.01 -3.69
C GLY A 61 19.13 3.08 -2.76
N ALA A 62 18.63 2.65 -1.62
CA ALA A 62 18.11 3.53 -0.60
C ALA A 62 19.19 4.49 -0.09
N GLY A 63 18.86 5.76 0.04
CA GLY A 63 19.77 6.81 0.47
C GLY A 63 20.73 7.35 -0.60
N PHE A 64 20.70 6.84 -1.83
CA PHE A 64 21.59 7.30 -2.90
C PHE A 64 20.87 8.27 -3.85
N GLY A 65 21.53 9.41 -4.13
CA GLY A 65 21.00 10.46 -5.02
C GLY A 65 19.90 11.30 -4.37
N ASN A 66 19.09 11.94 -5.20
CA ASN A 66 17.95 12.71 -4.71
C ASN A 66 16.86 11.79 -4.18
N TRP A 67 16.27 12.17 -3.07
CA TRP A 67 15.14 11.47 -2.45
C TRP A 67 13.82 12.14 -2.85
N PHE A 68 12.85 11.32 -3.23
CA PHE A 68 11.49 11.71 -3.61
C PHE A 68 10.49 10.89 -2.78
N SER A 69 9.50 11.57 -2.18
CA SER A 69 8.43 10.88 -1.45
C SER A 69 7.27 11.83 -1.13
N PRO A 70 6.03 11.40 -1.38
CA PRO A 70 5.65 10.29 -2.27
C PRO A 70 5.82 10.63 -3.76
N ILE A 71 5.86 9.60 -4.59
CA ILE A 71 5.74 9.72 -6.05
C ILE A 71 4.55 8.91 -6.55
N ALA A 72 4.10 9.17 -7.78
CA ALA A 72 3.12 8.35 -8.48
C ALA A 72 3.64 7.95 -9.86
N LEU A 73 3.85 6.66 -10.07
CA LEU A 73 4.18 6.06 -11.36
C LEU A 73 2.89 5.78 -12.13
N HIS A 74 2.79 6.25 -13.37
CA HIS A 74 1.64 6.02 -14.24
C HIS A 74 1.83 4.68 -14.93
N VAL A 75 0.89 3.75 -14.74
CA VAL A 75 1.01 2.36 -15.17
C VAL A 75 0.25 2.14 -16.48
N ASP A 76 0.90 1.51 -17.44
CA ASP A 76 0.19 0.91 -18.58
C ASP A 76 -0.59 -0.32 -18.10
N ARG A 77 -1.90 -0.19 -17.99
CA ARG A 77 -2.79 -1.24 -17.51
C ARG A 77 -2.66 -2.56 -18.29
N SER A 78 -2.38 -2.46 -19.58
CA SER A 78 -2.24 -3.64 -20.44
C SER A 78 -0.97 -4.45 -20.13
N SER A 79 -0.02 -3.85 -19.41
CA SER A 79 1.21 -4.51 -19.02
C SER A 79 1.06 -5.44 -17.80
N LEU A 80 -0.01 -5.31 -17.01
CA LEU A 80 -0.19 -6.10 -15.78
C LEU A 80 -0.31 -7.60 -16.05
N ASP A 81 -0.90 -7.96 -17.20
CA ASP A 81 -1.03 -9.35 -17.63
C ASP A 81 0.13 -9.78 -18.58
N SER A 82 1.13 -8.91 -18.74
CA SER A 82 2.27 -9.18 -19.62
C SER A 82 3.32 -10.03 -18.93
N PRO A 83 3.87 -11.03 -19.62
CA PRO A 83 5.04 -11.78 -19.12
C PRO A 83 6.28 -10.90 -18.86
N GLY A 84 6.34 -9.72 -19.47
CA GLY A 84 7.41 -8.74 -19.28
C GLY A 84 7.28 -7.90 -18.01
N GLY A 85 6.17 -8.04 -17.30
CA GLY A 85 5.90 -7.27 -16.09
C GLY A 85 5.36 -5.86 -16.34
N VAL A 86 5.32 -5.05 -15.28
CA VAL A 86 4.76 -3.71 -15.31
C VAL A 86 5.54 -2.76 -16.23
N VAL A 87 4.81 -1.94 -16.98
CA VAL A 87 5.37 -0.84 -17.79
C VAL A 87 4.79 0.47 -17.28
N TYR A 88 5.66 1.47 -17.12
CA TYR A 88 5.27 2.81 -16.74
C TYR A 88 5.25 3.74 -17.96
N THR A 89 4.31 4.68 -17.97
CA THR A 89 4.13 5.69 -19.02
C THR A 89 4.48 7.10 -18.56
N GLY A 90 4.78 7.26 -17.27
CA GLY A 90 5.14 8.54 -16.68
C GLY A 90 5.36 8.46 -15.18
N VAL A 91 5.79 9.57 -14.61
CA VAL A 91 5.96 9.76 -13.16
C VAL A 91 5.53 11.17 -12.76
N THR A 92 4.93 11.29 -11.59
CA THR A 92 4.61 12.55 -10.92
C THR A 92 5.26 12.55 -9.53
N GLY A 93 5.77 13.69 -9.07
CA GLY A 93 6.40 13.79 -7.74
C GLY A 93 7.93 13.87 -7.78
N VAL A 94 8.57 13.76 -8.95
CA VAL A 94 10.03 13.86 -9.12
C VAL A 94 10.47 15.31 -9.34
N ASP A 95 9.93 15.99 -10.36
CA ASP A 95 10.27 17.39 -10.68
C ASP A 95 9.66 18.38 -9.69
N LYS A 96 8.49 18.06 -9.16
CA LYS A 96 7.74 18.84 -8.18
C LYS A 96 7.13 17.92 -7.16
N PRO A 97 7.05 18.32 -5.87
CA PRO A 97 6.41 17.51 -4.84
C PRO A 97 5.00 17.08 -5.23
N LEU A 98 4.65 15.84 -4.92
CA LEU A 98 3.30 15.32 -5.12
C LEU A 98 2.31 15.92 -4.11
N LEU A 99 2.77 16.20 -2.88
CA LEU A 99 1.98 16.81 -1.82
C LEU A 99 1.98 18.34 -1.93
N ALA A 100 0.81 18.95 -1.74
CA ALA A 100 0.66 20.40 -1.76
C ALA A 100 1.32 21.09 -0.56
N ASP A 101 1.31 20.44 0.61
CA ASP A 101 1.91 20.98 1.82
C ASP A 101 3.44 20.85 1.78
N ALA A 102 4.13 21.88 2.24
CA ALA A 102 5.57 21.81 2.41
C ALA A 102 5.92 20.81 3.53
N ARG A 103 6.89 19.95 3.25
CA ARG A 103 7.42 19.01 4.24
C ARG A 103 8.09 19.76 5.40
N VAL A 104 7.85 19.32 6.61
CA VAL A 104 8.55 19.83 7.80
C VAL A 104 10.01 19.36 7.75
N PRO A 105 11.01 20.26 7.91
CA PRO A 105 12.41 19.86 7.95
C PRO A 105 12.68 18.79 9.03
N GLY A 106 13.49 17.78 8.69
CA GLY A 106 13.83 16.68 9.59
C GLY A 106 12.80 15.56 9.65
N THR A 107 11.71 15.65 8.84
CA THR A 107 10.71 14.58 8.74
C THR A 107 10.71 13.95 7.35
N SER A 108 10.20 12.72 7.27
CA SER A 108 9.80 12.07 6.01
C SER A 108 8.28 11.99 5.96
N GLU A 109 7.72 12.13 4.75
CA GLU A 109 6.30 11.97 4.49
C GLU A 109 6.12 10.81 3.53
N LEU A 110 5.55 9.72 4.03
CA LEU A 110 5.49 8.43 3.37
C LEU A 110 4.04 8.04 3.08
N PRO A 111 3.73 7.50 1.89
CA PRO A 111 2.41 6.94 1.63
C PRO A 111 2.20 5.74 2.55
N ALA A 112 1.05 5.69 3.16
CA ALA A 112 0.68 4.68 4.14
C ALA A 112 -0.69 4.06 3.83
N GLY A 113 -1.01 4.00 2.54
CA GLY A 113 -2.19 3.37 1.99
C GLY A 113 -3.08 4.29 1.19
N VAL A 114 -3.83 3.69 0.27
CA VAL A 114 -4.70 4.39 -0.68
C VAL A 114 -6.13 3.84 -0.65
N VAL A 115 -7.11 4.71 -0.91
CA VAL A 115 -8.52 4.34 -0.99
C VAL A 115 -9.21 5.21 -2.05
N GLU A 116 -9.90 4.56 -3.00
CA GLU A 116 -10.78 5.25 -3.94
C GLU A 116 -12.24 5.12 -3.49
N ILE A 117 -12.98 6.25 -3.51
CA ILE A 117 -14.38 6.32 -3.13
C ILE A 117 -15.14 7.17 -4.14
N ASN A 118 -16.01 6.58 -4.93
CA ASN A 118 -16.79 7.32 -5.95
C ASN A 118 -15.89 8.17 -6.86
N ARG A 119 -14.77 7.63 -7.33
CA ARG A 119 -13.78 8.31 -8.18
C ARG A 119 -13.01 9.46 -7.47
N GLN A 120 -13.19 9.62 -6.17
CA GLN A 120 -12.35 10.47 -5.35
C GLN A 120 -11.24 9.63 -4.73
N ASN A 121 -10.02 10.02 -4.97
CA ASN A 121 -8.85 9.33 -4.48
C ASN A 121 -8.33 9.96 -3.18
N TYR A 122 -8.08 9.10 -2.21
CA TYR A 122 -7.47 9.43 -0.92
C TYR A 122 -6.19 8.62 -0.72
N MET A 123 -5.22 9.24 -0.09
CA MET A 123 -4.02 8.59 0.39
C MET A 123 -3.82 8.96 1.86
N LEU A 124 -3.50 7.99 2.70
CA LEU A 124 -2.96 8.27 4.02
C LEU A 124 -1.46 8.57 3.85
N VAL A 125 -1.02 9.68 4.40
CA VAL A 125 0.40 10.03 4.50
C VAL A 125 0.80 9.96 5.96
N THR A 126 1.81 9.17 6.27
CA THR A 126 2.41 9.11 7.60
C THR A 126 3.69 9.94 7.61
N THR A 127 3.78 10.82 8.59
CA THR A 127 4.98 11.61 8.87
C THR A 127 5.83 10.86 9.87
N THR A 128 7.11 10.68 9.56
CA THR A 128 8.08 10.02 10.44
C THR A 128 9.24 10.94 10.79
N GLU A 129 9.83 10.73 11.96
CA GLU A 129 11.13 11.27 12.38
C GLU A 129 12.06 10.09 12.62
N SER A 130 13.16 9.99 11.85
CA SER A 130 14.08 8.82 11.93
C SER A 130 13.35 7.48 11.88
N LEU A 131 12.43 7.34 10.92
CA LEU A 131 11.55 6.17 10.69
C LEU A 131 10.49 5.91 11.79
N VAL A 132 10.43 6.72 12.83
CA VAL A 132 9.42 6.61 13.88
C VAL A 132 8.19 7.43 13.48
N PRO A 133 6.99 6.84 13.38
CA PRO A 133 5.78 7.59 13.09
C PRO A 133 5.46 8.64 14.15
N VAL A 134 5.22 9.88 13.74
CA VAL A 134 4.83 10.98 14.65
C VAL A 134 3.40 11.47 14.39
N SER A 135 2.95 11.43 13.16
CA SER A 135 1.56 11.76 12.81
C SER A 135 1.15 11.13 11.48
N SER A 136 -0.14 11.14 11.20
CA SER A 136 -0.68 10.76 9.90
C SER A 136 -1.83 11.67 9.50
N ARG A 137 -2.02 11.88 8.18
CA ARG A 137 -3.12 12.66 7.62
C ARG A 137 -3.64 12.06 6.31
N LEU A 138 -4.89 12.28 6.02
CA LEU A 138 -5.44 11.99 4.69
C LEU A 138 -5.12 13.17 3.76
N VAL A 139 -4.72 12.82 2.56
CA VAL A 139 -4.65 13.74 1.42
C VAL A 139 -5.55 13.25 0.31
N LYS A 140 -5.98 14.13 -0.58
CA LYS A 140 -6.83 13.82 -1.74
C LYS A 140 -6.34 14.55 -2.97
N ALA A 141 -6.56 13.97 -4.15
CA ALA A 141 -6.29 14.61 -5.42
C ALA A 141 -7.50 14.48 -6.35
N GLU A 142 -7.67 15.45 -7.26
CA GLU A 142 -8.73 15.47 -8.27
C GLU A 142 -8.25 15.02 -9.64
N ALA A 143 -6.93 15.02 -9.87
CA ALA A 143 -6.29 14.59 -11.10
C ALA A 143 -5.02 13.81 -10.81
N ALA A 144 -4.70 12.81 -11.63
CA ALA A 144 -3.54 11.91 -11.46
C ALA A 144 -2.19 12.68 -11.46
N GLN A 145 -2.09 13.76 -12.28
CA GLN A 145 -0.92 14.65 -12.33
C GLN A 145 -1.07 15.86 -11.40
N GLY A 146 -2.15 15.90 -10.61
CA GLY A 146 -2.44 17.02 -9.70
C GLY A 146 -1.71 16.91 -8.37
N LEU A 147 -1.71 18.02 -7.64
CA LEU A 147 -1.24 18.05 -6.27
C LEU A 147 -2.25 17.35 -5.36
N TRP A 148 -1.72 16.62 -4.37
CA TRP A 148 -2.51 16.02 -3.32
C TRP A 148 -2.62 16.97 -2.13
N GLU A 149 -3.85 17.39 -1.83
CA GLU A 149 -4.16 18.37 -0.79
C GLU A 149 -4.56 17.67 0.52
N THR A 150 -4.09 18.22 1.64
CA THR A 150 -4.49 17.72 2.96
C THR A 150 -5.99 17.89 3.17
N VAL A 151 -6.66 16.83 3.57
CA VAL A 151 -8.07 16.87 3.98
C VAL A 151 -8.17 17.55 5.35
N PRO A 152 -8.91 18.67 5.47
CA PRO A 152 -9.04 19.41 6.73
C PRO A 152 -9.51 18.52 7.87
N GLY A 153 -8.87 18.63 9.05
CA GLY A 153 -9.24 17.89 10.24
C GLY A 153 -8.90 16.39 10.24
N SER A 154 -8.19 15.89 9.21
CA SER A 154 -7.83 14.47 9.11
C SER A 154 -6.55 14.09 9.87
N ARG A 155 -5.71 15.08 10.24
CA ARG A 155 -4.43 14.82 10.95
C ARG A 155 -4.69 14.14 12.30
N ARG A 156 -3.88 13.14 12.60
CA ARG A 156 -3.87 12.41 13.89
C ARG A 156 -2.42 12.20 14.32
N ASP A 157 -2.19 12.22 15.63
CA ASP A 157 -0.91 11.83 16.20
C ASP A 157 -0.68 10.32 16.03
N ALA A 158 0.57 9.90 16.06
CA ALA A 158 0.96 8.49 15.88
C ALA A 158 0.28 7.55 16.88
N GLY A 159 0.02 8.02 18.11
CA GLY A 159 -0.69 7.25 19.14
C GLY A 159 -2.20 7.13 18.95
N TYR A 160 -2.79 7.74 17.92
CA TYR A 160 -4.22 7.66 17.68
C TYR A 160 -4.68 6.21 17.52
N GLN A 161 -5.75 5.84 18.25
CA GLN A 161 -6.25 4.44 18.31
C GLN A 161 -5.18 3.43 18.73
N GLY A 162 -4.28 3.82 19.64
CA GLY A 162 -3.17 2.99 20.09
C GLY A 162 -2.11 2.72 19.02
N GLY A 163 -1.94 3.64 18.07
CA GLY A 163 -1.01 3.51 16.95
C GLY A 163 -1.55 2.71 15.75
N GLY A 164 -2.72 2.11 15.89
CA GLY A 164 -3.25 1.16 14.91
C GLY A 164 -3.99 1.78 13.72
N GLN A 165 -3.72 3.02 13.37
CA GLN A 165 -4.28 3.70 12.19
C GLN A 165 -3.25 4.62 11.51
N SER A 166 -1.97 4.32 11.61
CA SER A 166 -0.93 5.05 10.88
C SER A 166 -0.61 4.43 9.53
N GLN A 167 -1.16 3.25 9.23
CA GLN A 167 -1.17 2.62 7.91
C GLN A 167 -2.55 2.04 7.64
N ILE A 168 -3.03 2.16 6.40
CA ILE A 168 -4.35 1.66 5.98
C ILE A 168 -4.28 1.06 4.57
N SER A 169 -5.28 0.27 4.23
CA SER A 169 -5.70 0.03 2.85
C SER A 169 -7.21 -0.16 2.84
N GLY A 170 -7.89 0.18 1.74
CA GLY A 170 -9.34 0.11 1.71
C GLY A 170 -9.93 0.10 0.32
N TYR A 171 -11.20 -0.30 0.27
CA TYR A 171 -12.02 -0.22 -0.93
C TYR A 171 -13.44 0.20 -0.60
N TYR A 172 -14.11 0.77 -1.58
CA TYR A 172 -15.52 1.14 -1.49
C TYR A 172 -16.39 0.07 -2.14
N ASP A 173 -17.33 -0.47 -1.37
CA ASP A 173 -18.39 -1.33 -1.87
C ASP A 173 -19.69 -0.51 -1.93
N PRO A 174 -20.20 -0.20 -3.14
CA PRO A 174 -21.40 0.62 -3.33
C PRO A 174 -22.69 -0.15 -3.06
N ILE A 175 -22.65 -1.45 -2.82
CA ILE A 175 -23.84 -2.26 -2.63
C ILE A 175 -24.56 -1.84 -1.35
N PRO A 176 -25.86 -1.41 -1.44
CA PRO A 176 -26.61 -1.07 -0.26
C PRO A 176 -26.79 -2.25 0.69
N THR A 177 -26.75 -1.97 1.99
CA THR A 177 -27.00 -2.94 3.05
C THR A 177 -28.16 -2.44 3.93
N PRO A 178 -28.75 -3.27 4.80
CA PRO A 178 -29.83 -2.82 5.69
C PRO A 178 -29.48 -1.62 6.57
N ASP A 179 -28.18 -1.42 6.85
CA ASP A 179 -27.67 -0.36 7.71
C ASP A 179 -26.91 0.75 6.94
N SER A 180 -26.84 0.68 5.61
CA SER A 180 -26.30 1.75 4.75
C SER A 180 -26.92 1.73 3.35
N SER A 181 -27.64 2.78 2.99
CA SER A 181 -28.20 2.95 1.64
C SER A 181 -27.16 3.32 0.59
N THR A 182 -25.95 3.69 0.99
CA THR A 182 -24.84 4.11 0.09
C THR A 182 -23.69 3.13 0.09
N GLY A 183 -23.86 1.92 0.64
CA GLY A 183 -22.78 0.96 0.81
C GLY A 183 -21.75 1.39 1.87
N TRP A 184 -20.58 0.76 1.85
CA TRP A 184 -19.55 0.95 2.86
C TRP A 184 -18.16 1.09 2.25
N VAL A 185 -17.34 1.92 2.86
CA VAL A 185 -15.89 1.84 2.68
C VAL A 185 -15.36 0.89 3.75
N TYR A 186 -14.73 -0.19 3.33
CA TYR A 186 -14.04 -1.13 4.20
C TYR A 186 -12.56 -0.78 4.26
N ILE A 187 -12.00 -0.75 5.46
CA ILE A 187 -10.63 -0.33 5.70
C ILE A 187 -9.95 -1.35 6.62
N VAL A 188 -8.81 -1.86 6.22
CA VAL A 188 -7.87 -2.49 7.14
C VAL A 188 -6.87 -1.44 7.62
N ALA A 189 -6.46 -1.54 8.87
CA ALA A 189 -5.52 -0.59 9.46
C ALA A 189 -4.60 -1.28 10.48
N ASN A 190 -3.37 -0.80 10.53
CA ASN A 190 -2.37 -1.20 11.52
C ASN A 190 -1.42 -0.02 11.83
N SER A 191 -0.24 -0.30 12.40
CA SER A 191 0.80 0.70 12.62
C SER A 191 1.83 0.68 11.49
N PHE A 192 2.26 1.86 11.07
CA PHE A 192 3.27 2.04 10.04
C PHE A 192 4.63 1.42 10.40
N ASP A 193 4.96 1.32 11.67
CA ASP A 193 6.17 0.68 12.19
C ASP A 193 6.07 -0.86 12.29
N ARG A 194 5.02 -1.46 11.71
CA ARG A 194 4.79 -2.91 11.70
C ARG A 194 4.66 -3.54 13.09
N SER A 195 4.42 -2.77 14.15
CA SER A 195 4.36 -3.25 15.52
C SER A 195 2.99 -3.81 15.93
N GLN A 196 1.94 -3.52 15.16
CA GLN A 196 0.56 -3.84 15.49
C GLN A 196 -0.04 -4.91 14.57
N PRO A 197 -0.99 -5.71 15.07
CA PRO A 197 -1.82 -6.55 14.22
C PRO A 197 -2.82 -5.71 13.43
N VAL A 198 -3.34 -6.30 12.35
CA VAL A 198 -4.35 -5.66 11.51
C VAL A 198 -5.73 -5.65 12.18
N ARG A 199 -6.45 -4.56 11.98
CA ARG A 199 -7.84 -4.34 12.41
C ARG A 199 -8.69 -3.96 11.21
N LEU A 200 -9.97 -4.33 11.27
CA LEU A 200 -10.93 -4.02 10.22
C LEU A 200 -11.89 -2.93 10.68
N PHE A 201 -12.15 -1.99 9.78
CA PHE A 201 -13.11 -0.90 9.97
C PHE A 201 -14.03 -0.80 8.78
N ARG A 202 -15.19 -0.14 8.99
CA ARG A 202 -16.07 0.34 7.93
C ARG A 202 -16.58 1.73 8.23
N VAL A 203 -16.98 2.46 7.19
CA VAL A 203 -17.58 3.79 7.33
C VAL A 203 -18.42 4.11 6.09
N PRO A 204 -19.55 4.87 6.23
CA PRO A 204 -20.25 5.40 5.07
C PRO A 204 -19.31 6.28 4.22
N PRO A 205 -19.38 6.24 2.87
CA PRO A 205 -18.39 6.89 2.01
C PRO A 205 -18.19 8.38 2.29
N ARG A 206 -19.26 9.13 2.57
CA ARG A 206 -19.16 10.57 2.88
C ARG A 206 -18.48 10.88 4.22
N GLN A 207 -18.39 9.90 5.11
CA GLN A 207 -17.78 10.05 6.44
C GLN A 207 -16.34 9.50 6.50
N PHE A 208 -15.83 8.92 5.40
CA PHE A 208 -14.49 8.36 5.36
C PHE A 208 -13.40 9.33 5.85
N PRO A 209 -13.41 10.64 5.49
CA PRO A 209 -12.38 11.56 5.96
C PRO A 209 -12.34 11.77 7.48
N ASP A 210 -13.45 11.53 8.17
CA ASP A 210 -13.49 11.58 9.64
C ASP A 210 -13.20 10.21 10.25
N ARG A 211 -11.94 9.94 10.57
CA ARG A 211 -11.50 8.67 11.17
C ARG A 211 -12.19 8.35 12.50
N GLY A 212 -12.74 9.35 13.19
CA GLY A 212 -13.54 9.16 14.41
C GLY A 212 -14.90 8.51 14.16
N LYS A 213 -15.37 8.46 12.89
CA LYS A 213 -16.62 7.80 12.48
C LYS A 213 -16.43 6.35 12.06
N TRP A 214 -15.21 5.89 11.94
CA TRP A 214 -14.95 4.52 11.53
C TRP A 214 -15.44 3.53 12.60
N GLN A 215 -16.28 2.59 12.18
CA GLN A 215 -16.79 1.50 13.00
C GLN A 215 -15.81 0.35 12.93
N ALA A 216 -15.28 -0.09 14.06
CA ALA A 216 -14.38 -1.23 14.13
C ALA A 216 -15.15 -2.56 14.12
N TRP A 217 -14.56 -3.58 13.55
CA TRP A 217 -15.07 -4.96 13.58
C TRP A 217 -14.52 -5.72 14.79
N SER A 218 -15.39 -6.53 15.37
CA SER A 218 -15.04 -7.53 16.38
C SER A 218 -15.85 -8.79 16.11
N ALA A 219 -15.21 -9.95 16.14
CA ALA A 219 -15.92 -11.24 15.96
C ALA A 219 -16.99 -11.49 17.03
N GLU A 220 -16.80 -10.95 18.25
CA GLU A 220 -17.73 -11.13 19.36
C GLU A 220 -18.90 -10.13 19.33
N ALA A 221 -18.60 -8.85 18.96
CA ALA A 221 -19.55 -7.75 19.13
C ALA A 221 -20.04 -7.15 17.79
N GLY A 222 -19.58 -7.68 16.64
CA GLY A 222 -19.88 -7.12 15.33
C GLY A 222 -19.26 -5.73 15.14
N TRP A 223 -19.92 -4.89 14.35
CA TRP A 223 -19.49 -3.51 14.09
C TRP A 223 -19.74 -2.61 15.30
N ASN A 224 -18.68 -2.07 15.86
CA ASN A 224 -18.71 -1.28 17.10
C ASN A 224 -17.60 -0.20 17.10
N ARG A 225 -17.24 0.35 18.26
CA ARG A 225 -16.21 1.38 18.39
C ARG A 225 -14.91 0.88 19.03
N ARG A 226 -14.82 -0.42 19.35
CA ARG A 226 -13.64 -1.02 20.00
C ARG A 226 -12.89 -1.87 19.00
N PRO A 227 -11.77 -1.38 18.43
CA PRO A 227 -11.01 -2.16 17.48
C PRO A 227 -10.39 -3.38 18.16
N THR A 228 -10.63 -4.57 17.60
CA THR A 228 -9.93 -5.80 17.96
C THR A 228 -9.11 -6.31 16.78
N PRO A 229 -7.96 -6.94 17.00
CA PRO A 229 -7.22 -7.59 15.93
C PRO A 229 -8.06 -8.62 15.19
N LEU A 230 -7.90 -8.71 13.87
CA LEU A 230 -8.45 -9.81 13.08
C LEU A 230 -7.75 -11.14 13.40
N TRP A 231 -6.44 -11.09 13.66
CA TRP A 231 -5.59 -12.17 14.15
C TRP A 231 -4.38 -11.58 14.91
N GLY A 232 -3.52 -12.46 15.48
CA GLY A 232 -2.49 -12.03 16.43
C GLY A 232 -1.15 -11.61 15.84
N ASP A 233 -0.88 -11.87 14.54
CA ASP A 233 0.41 -11.55 13.94
C ASP A 233 0.60 -10.05 13.78
N ARG A 234 1.84 -9.60 13.86
CA ARG A 234 2.22 -8.25 13.44
C ARG A 234 2.20 -8.19 11.91
N VAL A 235 1.60 -7.15 11.38
CA VAL A 235 1.42 -6.97 9.94
C VAL A 235 2.09 -5.67 9.51
N GLY A 236 2.84 -5.73 8.44
CA GLY A 236 3.44 -4.57 7.77
C GLY A 236 2.51 -4.00 6.70
N GLU A 237 3.06 -3.76 5.54
CA GLU A 237 2.35 -3.25 4.37
C GLU A 237 1.24 -4.20 3.97
N MET A 238 0.11 -3.63 3.53
CA MET A 238 -1.08 -4.42 3.24
C MET A 238 -1.91 -3.76 2.15
N ASN A 239 -2.59 -4.61 1.40
CA ASN A 239 -3.50 -4.17 0.34
C ASN A 239 -4.79 -4.98 0.40
N ILE A 240 -5.94 -4.29 0.56
CA ILE A 240 -7.26 -4.91 0.51
C ILE A 240 -8.03 -4.45 -0.72
N ARG A 241 -8.60 -5.40 -1.46
CA ARG A 241 -9.41 -5.12 -2.66
C ARG A 241 -10.62 -6.07 -2.72
N GLN A 242 -11.60 -5.67 -3.49
CA GLN A 242 -12.65 -6.56 -3.93
C GLN A 242 -12.31 -7.08 -5.33
N ILE A 243 -12.17 -8.40 -5.48
CA ILE A 243 -11.84 -9.07 -6.74
C ILE A 243 -12.86 -10.18 -6.93
N ASP A 244 -13.59 -10.15 -8.06
CA ASP A 244 -14.63 -11.13 -8.40
C ASP A 244 -15.65 -11.36 -7.27
N GLY A 245 -16.07 -10.26 -6.61
CA GLY A 245 -17.03 -10.29 -5.52
C GLY A 245 -16.50 -10.84 -4.20
N LYS A 246 -15.21 -11.12 -4.10
CA LYS A 246 -14.54 -11.57 -2.86
C LYS A 246 -13.64 -10.47 -2.32
N THR A 247 -13.48 -10.45 -1.02
CA THR A 247 -12.47 -9.61 -0.36
C THR A 247 -11.14 -10.33 -0.36
N VAL A 248 -10.13 -9.70 -0.93
CA VAL A 248 -8.74 -10.18 -0.98
C VAL A 248 -7.88 -9.22 -0.17
N LEU A 249 -7.11 -9.75 0.77
CA LEU A 249 -6.12 -9.02 1.55
C LEU A 249 -4.75 -9.66 1.35
N SER A 250 -3.83 -8.95 0.75
CA SER A 250 -2.41 -9.29 0.73
C SER A 250 -1.66 -8.45 1.74
N TYR A 251 -0.64 -9.01 2.38
CA TYR A 251 0.10 -8.31 3.44
C TYR A 251 1.47 -8.92 3.68
N PHE A 252 2.38 -8.09 4.18
CA PHE A 252 3.64 -8.54 4.76
C PHE A 252 3.40 -9.00 6.20
N ASN A 253 3.67 -10.26 6.48
CA ASN A 253 3.62 -10.79 7.85
C ASN A 253 4.95 -10.50 8.56
N ALA A 254 5.00 -9.45 9.37
CA ALA A 254 6.19 -9.03 10.09
C ALA A 254 6.63 -10.01 11.19
N SER A 255 5.82 -11.02 11.50
CA SER A 255 6.20 -12.09 12.43
C SER A 255 6.95 -13.23 11.76
N THR A 256 6.75 -13.45 10.45
CA THR A 256 7.35 -14.55 9.67
C THR A 256 8.28 -14.09 8.55
N GLY A 257 8.15 -12.83 8.12
CA GLY A 257 8.84 -12.30 6.94
C GLY A 257 8.21 -12.70 5.60
N ASN A 258 7.05 -13.36 5.62
CA ASN A 258 6.39 -13.83 4.39
C ASN A 258 5.47 -12.74 3.81
N MET A 259 5.28 -12.77 2.48
CA MET A 259 4.09 -12.20 1.85
C MET A 259 2.96 -13.21 1.89
N GLU A 260 1.86 -12.81 2.45
CA GLU A 260 0.70 -13.67 2.67
C GLU A 260 -0.56 -13.06 2.08
N MET A 261 -1.54 -13.92 1.79
CA MET A 261 -2.84 -13.53 1.26
C MET A 261 -3.96 -14.27 1.98
N ARG A 262 -5.08 -13.56 2.21
CA ARG A 262 -6.34 -14.12 2.69
C ARG A 262 -7.45 -13.74 1.73
N VAL A 263 -8.33 -14.68 1.43
CA VAL A 263 -9.50 -14.48 0.56
C VAL A 263 -10.76 -14.89 1.33
N ALA A 264 -11.72 -13.99 1.40
CA ALA A 264 -12.99 -14.23 2.08
C ALA A 264 -14.17 -13.75 1.21
N ALA A 265 -15.37 -14.25 1.50
CA ALA A 265 -16.59 -13.82 0.82
C ALA A 265 -16.90 -12.33 1.12
N ASP A 266 -16.58 -11.87 2.31
CA ASP A 266 -16.72 -10.49 2.78
C ASP A 266 -15.59 -10.13 3.75
N PRO A 267 -15.38 -8.84 4.07
CA PRO A 267 -14.25 -8.40 4.90
C PRO A 267 -14.24 -9.00 6.31
N THR A 268 -15.40 -9.33 6.87
CA THR A 268 -15.50 -9.85 8.24
C THR A 268 -14.98 -11.27 8.37
N GLY A 269 -14.97 -12.02 7.26
CA GLY A 269 -14.43 -13.38 7.18
C GLY A 269 -12.90 -13.46 7.13
N LEU A 270 -12.19 -12.34 6.89
CA LEU A 270 -10.72 -12.35 6.75
C LEU A 270 -9.99 -12.91 7.98
N GLY A 271 -10.52 -12.68 9.19
CA GLY A 271 -9.90 -13.13 10.42
C GLY A 271 -9.77 -14.67 10.52
N THR A 272 -10.70 -15.40 9.88
CA THR A 272 -10.74 -16.88 9.89
C THR A 272 -10.42 -17.50 8.54
N ALA A 273 -10.22 -16.69 7.49
CA ALA A 273 -9.87 -17.20 6.17
C ALA A 273 -8.50 -17.90 6.19
N PRO A 274 -8.34 -18.99 5.41
CA PRO A 274 -7.05 -19.64 5.26
C PRO A 274 -5.98 -18.67 4.76
N VAL A 275 -4.75 -18.86 5.24
CA VAL A 275 -3.58 -18.13 4.76
C VAL A 275 -2.99 -18.84 3.55
N THR A 276 -2.70 -18.08 2.51
CA THR A 276 -1.86 -18.51 1.39
C THR A 276 -0.56 -17.72 1.43
N THR A 277 0.56 -18.40 1.57
CA THR A 277 1.88 -17.78 1.43
C THR A 277 2.15 -17.55 -0.06
N VAL A 278 2.30 -16.29 -0.46
CA VAL A 278 2.57 -15.87 -1.84
C VAL A 278 4.07 -15.89 -2.10
N VAL A 279 4.85 -15.33 -1.17
CA VAL A 279 6.31 -15.36 -1.20
C VAL A 279 6.82 -15.68 0.20
N ARG A 280 7.76 -16.61 0.30
CA ARG A 280 8.38 -16.99 1.57
C ARG A 280 9.60 -16.12 1.85
N ALA A 281 9.86 -15.83 3.10
CA ALA A 281 11.05 -15.09 3.52
C ALA A 281 12.35 -15.74 3.02
N GLU A 282 12.41 -17.07 3.02
CA GLU A 282 13.55 -17.87 2.56
C GLU A 282 13.80 -17.83 1.05
N ASP A 283 12.78 -17.45 0.26
CA ASP A 283 12.87 -17.38 -1.21
C ASP A 283 13.35 -15.99 -1.69
N TRP A 284 13.61 -15.06 -0.77
CA TRP A 284 14.17 -13.76 -1.12
C TRP A 284 15.64 -13.90 -1.48
N PRO A 285 16.11 -13.16 -2.50
CA PRO A 285 17.54 -13.14 -2.82
C PRO A 285 18.31 -12.70 -1.57
N ASP A 286 19.48 -13.32 -1.37
CA ASP A 286 20.40 -12.92 -0.31
C ASP A 286 20.59 -11.39 -0.39
N PRO A 287 20.42 -10.65 0.72
CA PRO A 287 20.70 -9.22 0.76
C PRO A 287 22.06 -8.84 0.18
N ALA A 288 23.05 -9.71 0.29
CA ALA A 288 24.37 -9.54 -0.29
C ALA A 288 24.39 -9.48 -1.84
N ASP A 289 23.40 -10.10 -2.50
CA ASP A 289 23.26 -10.05 -3.96
C ASP A 289 22.43 -8.85 -4.45
N ALA A 290 21.72 -8.19 -3.57
CA ALA A 290 20.74 -7.15 -3.91
C ALA A 290 21.24 -5.72 -3.65
N LEU A 291 22.25 -5.50 -2.79
CA LEU A 291 22.60 -4.18 -2.30
C LEU A 291 24.11 -3.96 -2.15
N PRO A 292 24.59 -2.74 -2.45
CA PRO A 292 25.96 -2.34 -2.14
C PRO A 292 26.20 -2.10 -0.63
N ASP A 293 25.15 -2.02 0.18
CA ASP A 293 25.26 -1.87 1.65
C ASP A 293 24.55 -3.03 2.38
N PRO A 294 25.32 -3.96 2.95
CA PRO A 294 24.79 -5.09 3.71
C PRO A 294 24.10 -4.68 5.03
N ALA A 295 24.19 -3.42 5.46
CA ALA A 295 23.49 -2.92 6.64
C ALA A 295 22.06 -2.47 6.35
N ASP A 296 21.69 -2.32 5.07
CA ASP A 296 20.34 -1.92 4.67
C ASP A 296 19.43 -3.13 4.43
N ASN A 297 18.94 -3.70 5.52
CA ASN A 297 17.96 -4.78 5.50
C ASN A 297 16.58 -4.36 4.98
N SER A 298 16.32 -3.08 4.79
CA SER A 298 15.00 -2.58 4.42
C SER A 298 14.59 -3.01 3.01
N LEU A 299 15.56 -3.21 2.13
CA LEU A 299 15.34 -3.57 0.72
C LEU A 299 15.29 -5.08 0.47
N ALA A 300 15.60 -5.90 1.45
CA ALA A 300 15.46 -7.35 1.38
C ALA A 300 14.06 -7.83 1.79
N GLN A 301 13.15 -6.94 2.13
CA GLN A 301 11.80 -7.26 2.54
C GLN A 301 10.81 -7.08 1.38
N PRO A 302 9.89 -8.03 1.20
CA PRO A 302 8.81 -7.91 0.22
C PRO A 302 7.83 -6.80 0.63
N TYR A 303 7.46 -6.01 -0.32
CA TYR A 303 6.39 -5.02 -0.19
C TYR A 303 5.28 -5.28 -1.19
#